data_9eb2119f432f2c7bcf15aa9ac1a0db0c
#
_entry.id   9eb2119f432f2c7bcf15aa9ac1a0db0c
#
_cell.length_a   1.000
_cell.length_b   1.000
_cell.length_c   1.000
_cell.angle_alpha   90.00
_cell.angle_beta   90.00
_cell.angle_gamma   90.00
#
_symmetry.space_group_name_H-M   'P 1'
#
loop_
_entity.id
_entity.type
_entity.pdbx_description
1 polymer ?
#
loop_
_entity_poly.entity_id
_entity_poly.type
_entity_poly.pdbx_seq_one_letter_code
_entity_poly.pdbx_strand_id
1 'polypeptide(L)'
;MLWRKGDLVAAVASYHVLFYGSPTGYQTNRAQISLFDGTGKTVAFVRFNDSGMTFENDEDSGGIIKMHLPSEMFHNVLDVLRNEKPINVYFSAGRAFLGTSQEPVGEEEGP
;
A
#
# COMPACT_ATOMS: atom_id res chain seq x y z
N MET A 1 13.69 6.22 11.11
CA MET A 1 14.22 5.10 10.33
C MET A 1 15.33 5.58 9.42
N LEU A 2 16.44 4.86 9.39
CA LEU A 2 17.55 5.20 8.50
C LEU A 2 17.41 4.42 7.20
N TRP A 3 17.44 5.13 6.08
CA TRP A 3 17.36 4.50 4.77
C TRP A 3 18.72 3.99 4.34
N ARG A 4 18.72 2.84 3.69
CA ARG A 4 19.93 2.18 3.21
C ARG A 4 19.93 2.18 1.71
N LYS A 5 21.11 1.93 1.14
CA LYS A 5 21.25 1.72 -0.29
C LYS A 5 20.29 0.60 -0.72
N GLY A 6 19.51 0.86 -1.76
CA GLY A 6 18.50 -0.09 -2.23
C GLY A 6 17.11 0.11 -1.66
N ASP A 7 16.97 0.94 -0.63
CA ASP A 7 15.66 1.28 -0.10
C ASP A 7 14.93 2.19 -1.09
N LEU A 8 13.59 2.04 -1.13
CA LEU A 8 12.74 2.90 -1.94
C LEU A 8 11.79 3.66 -1.05
N VAL A 9 11.54 4.92 -1.41
CA VAL A 9 10.53 5.75 -0.75
C VAL A 9 9.80 6.51 -1.85
N ALA A 10 8.48 6.54 -1.79
CA ALA A 10 7.69 7.29 -2.75
C ALA A 10 6.49 7.92 -2.09
N ALA A 11 6.23 9.18 -2.43
CA ALA A 11 5.03 9.87 -1.97
C ALA A 11 3.82 9.39 -2.77
N VAL A 12 2.68 9.28 -2.11
CA VAL A 12 1.43 8.84 -2.73
C VAL A 12 0.48 10.04 -2.83
N ALA A 13 0.02 10.33 -4.03
CA ALA A 13 -0.89 11.45 -4.27
C ALA A 13 -2.32 10.99 -4.58
N SER A 14 -2.49 9.82 -5.18
CA SER A 14 -3.81 9.31 -5.53
C SER A 14 -3.80 7.80 -5.55
N TYR A 15 -5.00 7.20 -5.58
CA TYR A 15 -5.12 5.75 -5.55
C TYR A 15 -6.31 5.30 -6.39
N HIS A 16 -6.30 4.01 -6.74
CA HIS A 16 -7.34 3.37 -7.51
C HIS A 16 -7.63 2.00 -6.89
N VAL A 17 -8.90 1.68 -6.68
CA VAL A 17 -9.30 0.41 -6.05
C VAL A 17 -9.89 -0.52 -7.09
N LEU A 18 -9.46 -1.79 -7.04
CA LEU A 18 -9.96 -2.83 -7.91
C LEU A 18 -10.29 -4.06 -7.08
N PHE A 19 -11.50 -4.58 -7.22
CA PHE A 19 -11.91 -5.82 -6.58
C PHE A 19 -11.99 -6.92 -7.63
N TYR A 20 -11.47 -8.08 -7.29
CA TYR A 20 -11.52 -9.25 -8.17
C TYR A 20 -12.67 -10.15 -7.74
N GLY A 21 -13.57 -10.45 -8.69
CA GLY A 21 -14.68 -11.36 -8.44
C GLY A 21 -14.21 -12.80 -8.35
N SER A 22 -15.12 -13.73 -8.49
CA SER A 22 -14.90 -15.18 -8.45
C SER A 22 -14.46 -15.64 -7.06
N PRO A 23 -14.69 -16.93 -6.75
CA PRO A 23 -14.31 -17.46 -5.43
C PRO A 23 -12.82 -17.39 -5.14
N THR A 24 -11.98 -17.43 -6.17
CA THR A 24 -10.51 -17.47 -5.99
C THR A 24 -9.85 -16.13 -6.26
N GLY A 25 -10.61 -15.11 -6.66
CA GLY A 25 -10.02 -13.83 -7.00
C GLY A 25 -9.19 -13.90 -8.29
N TYR A 26 -8.15 -13.09 -8.36
CA TYR A 26 -7.25 -13.05 -9.50
C TYR A 26 -5.81 -13.22 -9.00
N GLN A 27 -5.12 -14.25 -9.48
CA GLN A 27 -3.74 -14.55 -9.06
C GLN A 27 -3.61 -14.55 -7.53
N THR A 28 -4.54 -15.19 -6.87
CA THR A 28 -4.63 -15.29 -5.42
C THR A 28 -4.90 -13.96 -4.69
N ASN A 29 -5.28 -12.92 -5.42
CA ASN A 29 -5.64 -11.64 -4.81
C ASN A 29 -7.13 -11.41 -4.86
N ARG A 30 -7.68 -10.88 -3.78
CA ARG A 30 -9.09 -10.48 -3.72
C ARG A 30 -9.28 -9.05 -4.19
N ALA A 31 -8.32 -8.19 -3.92
CA ALA A 31 -8.40 -6.78 -4.26
C ALA A 31 -7.01 -6.21 -4.44
N GLN A 32 -6.94 -5.08 -5.12
CA GLN A 32 -5.70 -4.36 -5.31
C GLN A 32 -5.98 -2.87 -5.22
N ILE A 33 -5.14 -2.15 -4.48
CA ILE A 33 -5.14 -0.70 -4.49
C ILE A 33 -3.86 -0.28 -5.18
N SER A 34 -4.00 0.43 -6.31
CA SER A 34 -2.85 0.98 -7.02
C SER A 34 -2.59 2.38 -6.48
N LEU A 35 -1.32 2.69 -6.23
CA LEU A 35 -0.91 3.97 -5.65
C LEU A 35 -0.07 4.74 -6.67
N PHE A 36 -0.37 6.03 -6.81
CA PHE A 36 0.26 6.89 -7.81
C PHE A 36 0.89 8.11 -7.15
N ASP A 37 1.99 8.58 -7.71
CA ASP A 37 2.61 9.82 -7.25
C ASP A 37 1.91 11.04 -7.88
N GLY A 38 2.44 12.23 -7.59
CA GLY A 38 1.84 13.48 -8.08
C GLY A 38 1.89 13.67 -9.58
N THR A 39 2.68 12.87 -10.29
CA THR A 39 2.75 12.92 -11.75
C THR A 39 1.87 11.86 -12.40
N GLY A 40 1.19 11.05 -11.60
CA GLY A 40 0.35 9.96 -12.11
C GLY A 40 1.11 8.66 -12.34
N LYS A 41 2.38 8.59 -11.96
CA LYS A 41 3.17 7.38 -12.12
C LYS A 41 2.81 6.39 -11.02
N THR A 42 2.65 5.11 -11.38
CA THR A 42 2.41 4.07 -10.39
C THR A 42 3.66 3.85 -9.54
N VAL A 43 3.50 3.94 -8.22
CA VAL A 43 4.61 3.72 -7.29
C VAL A 43 4.45 2.45 -6.47
N ALA A 44 3.22 1.93 -6.35
CA ALA A 44 3.00 0.72 -5.56
C ALA A 44 1.69 0.05 -5.91
N PHE A 45 1.63 -1.25 -5.63
CA PHE A 45 0.39 -2.00 -5.60
C PHE A 45 0.25 -2.60 -4.20
N VAL A 46 -0.90 -2.38 -3.57
CA VAL A 46 -1.23 -3.04 -2.30
C VAL A 46 -2.25 -4.11 -2.64
N ARG A 47 -1.84 -5.36 -2.47
CA ARG A 47 -2.67 -6.52 -2.84
C ARG A 47 -3.20 -7.19 -1.59
N PHE A 48 -4.46 -7.62 -1.66
CA PHE A 48 -5.16 -8.19 -0.51
C PHE A 48 -5.53 -9.63 -0.80
N ASN A 49 -5.16 -10.52 0.13
CA ASN A 49 -5.38 -11.95 -0.02
C ASN A 49 -6.37 -12.42 1.03
N ASP A 50 -7.38 -13.20 0.58
CA ASP A 50 -8.34 -13.79 1.50
C ASP A 50 -7.68 -14.89 2.33
N SER A 51 -8.29 -15.18 3.47
CA SER A 51 -7.88 -16.31 4.29
C SER A 51 -7.83 -17.58 3.44
N GLY A 52 -6.74 -18.31 3.54
CA GLY A 52 -6.54 -19.53 2.78
C GLY A 52 -5.87 -19.34 1.43
N MET A 53 -5.74 -18.13 0.95
CA MET A 53 -4.96 -17.85 -0.25
C MET A 53 -3.49 -17.78 0.06
N THR A 54 -2.65 -18.11 -0.92
CA THR A 54 -1.20 -18.02 -0.75
C THR A 54 -0.77 -16.56 -0.82
N PHE A 55 -0.07 -16.11 0.21
CA PHE A 55 0.54 -14.78 0.21
C PHE A 55 1.88 -14.85 -0.52
N GLU A 56 2.11 -13.86 -1.38
CA GLU A 56 3.42 -13.68 -1.98
C GLU A 56 4.24 -12.76 -1.09
N ASN A 57 5.56 -12.80 -1.27
CA ASN A 57 6.43 -11.90 -0.55
C ASN A 57 6.31 -10.49 -1.12
N ASP A 58 6.47 -9.50 -0.26
CA ASP A 58 6.60 -8.12 -0.72
C ASP A 58 7.84 -8.01 -1.58
N GLU A 59 7.79 -7.14 -2.59
CA GLU A 59 8.94 -6.97 -3.46
C GLU A 59 9.00 -5.57 -4.06
N ASP A 60 10.19 -5.23 -4.54
CA ASP A 60 10.43 -4.08 -5.38
C ASP A 60 10.61 -4.62 -6.80
N SER A 61 9.69 -4.31 -7.68
CA SER A 61 9.72 -4.79 -9.04
C SER A 61 9.89 -3.60 -9.98
N GLY A 62 11.14 -3.34 -10.40
CA GLY A 62 11.42 -2.23 -11.31
C GLY A 62 11.07 -0.87 -10.76
N GLY A 63 11.19 -0.67 -9.46
CA GLY A 63 10.85 0.58 -8.81
C GLY A 63 9.42 0.68 -8.35
N ILE A 64 8.59 -0.33 -8.62
CA ILE A 64 7.21 -0.38 -8.14
C ILE A 64 7.18 -1.33 -6.95
N ILE A 65 6.70 -0.85 -5.82
CA ILE A 65 6.62 -1.62 -4.58
C ILE A 65 5.35 -2.46 -4.62
N LYS A 66 5.48 -3.76 -4.35
CA LYS A 66 4.33 -4.67 -4.25
C LYS A 66 4.21 -5.12 -2.81
N MET A 67 3.08 -4.79 -2.18
CA MET A 67 2.79 -5.07 -0.80
C MET A 67 1.63 -6.05 -0.72
N HIS A 68 1.72 -7.03 0.16
CA HIS A 68 0.67 -8.05 0.30
C HIS A 68 0.15 -8.06 1.72
N LEU A 69 -1.17 -7.92 1.86
CA LEU A 69 -1.85 -7.83 3.15
C LEU A 69 -3.05 -8.77 3.18
N PRO A 70 -3.48 -9.20 4.37
CA PRO A 70 -4.75 -9.93 4.48
C PRO A 70 -5.92 -9.03 4.11
N SER A 71 -6.97 -9.63 3.54
CA SER A 71 -8.16 -8.88 3.10
C SER A 71 -8.81 -8.08 4.21
N GLU A 72 -8.76 -8.56 5.44
CA GLU A 72 -9.35 -7.82 6.57
C GLU A 72 -8.68 -6.49 6.84
N MET A 73 -7.49 -6.25 6.26
CA MET A 73 -6.82 -4.95 6.39
C MET A 73 -7.30 -3.93 5.37
N PHE A 74 -8.18 -4.31 4.44
CA PHE A 74 -8.56 -3.43 3.34
C PHE A 74 -9.11 -2.09 3.82
N HIS A 75 -10.06 -2.12 4.75
CA HIS A 75 -10.68 -0.88 5.23
C HIS A 75 -9.69 -0.02 6.00
N ASN A 76 -8.75 -0.63 6.72
CA ASN A 76 -7.72 0.11 7.44
C ASN A 76 -6.84 0.89 6.47
N VAL A 77 -6.42 0.24 5.38
CA VAL A 77 -5.60 0.89 4.37
C VAL A 77 -6.39 2.01 3.68
N LEU A 78 -7.64 1.73 3.32
CA LEU A 78 -8.47 2.71 2.66
C LEU A 78 -8.70 3.95 3.54
N ASP A 79 -8.91 3.74 4.84
CA ASP A 79 -9.08 4.85 5.77
C ASP A 79 -7.83 5.75 5.83
N VAL A 80 -6.66 5.15 5.86
CA VAL A 80 -5.41 5.92 5.87
C VAL A 80 -5.31 6.72 4.57
N LEU A 81 -5.57 6.09 3.43
CA LEU A 81 -5.47 6.76 2.13
C LEU A 81 -6.44 7.92 2.00
N ARG A 82 -7.64 7.79 2.58
CA ARG A 82 -8.68 8.81 2.43
C ARG A 82 -8.56 9.95 3.42
N ASN A 83 -7.98 9.70 4.59
CA ASN A 83 -8.06 10.64 5.70
C ASN A 83 -6.73 11.25 6.13
N GLU A 84 -5.63 10.67 5.70
CA GLU A 84 -4.30 11.10 6.16
C GLU A 84 -3.48 11.67 5.03
N LYS A 85 -2.58 12.58 5.35
CA LYS A 85 -1.54 13.06 4.44
C LYS A 85 -0.47 13.78 5.25
N PRO A 86 0.78 13.70 4.79
CA PRO A 86 1.20 13.00 3.59
C PRO A 86 1.25 11.49 3.80
N ILE A 87 1.15 10.75 2.71
CA ILE A 87 1.24 9.29 2.72
C ILE A 87 2.43 8.89 1.87
N ASN A 88 3.19 7.92 2.35
CA ASN A 88 4.36 7.41 1.65
C ASN A 88 4.35 5.89 1.66
N VAL A 89 4.96 5.31 0.62
CA VAL A 89 5.25 3.88 0.61
C VAL A 89 6.76 3.72 0.66
N TYR A 90 7.20 2.67 1.34
CA TYR A 90 8.62 2.37 1.51
C TYR A 90 8.88 0.91 1.23
N PHE A 91 10.10 0.62 0.76
CA PHE A 91 10.56 -0.76 0.67
C PHE A 91 11.96 -0.82 1.24
N SER A 92 12.16 -1.67 2.22
CA SER A 92 13.45 -1.81 2.89
C SER A 92 13.59 -3.22 3.44
N ALA A 93 14.74 -3.83 3.22
CA ALA A 93 15.07 -5.14 3.77
C ALA A 93 14.03 -6.21 3.43
N GLY A 94 13.51 -6.19 2.21
CA GLY A 94 12.54 -7.18 1.74
C GLY A 94 11.12 -6.97 2.21
N ARG A 95 10.82 -5.80 2.78
CA ARG A 95 9.48 -5.51 3.31
C ARG A 95 8.94 -4.20 2.75
N ALA A 96 7.64 -4.18 2.51
CA ALA A 96 6.93 -2.98 2.07
C ALA A 96 6.19 -2.36 3.24
N PHE A 97 6.11 -1.04 3.25
CA PHE A 97 5.42 -0.28 4.29
C PHE A 97 4.58 0.81 3.65
N LEU A 98 3.43 1.08 4.25
CA LEU A 98 2.58 2.21 3.90
C LEU A 98 2.37 3.00 5.17
N GLY A 99 2.64 4.29 5.14
CA GLY A 99 2.51 5.06 6.36
C GLY A 99 2.42 6.55 6.14
N THR A 100 2.22 7.25 7.23
CA THR A 100 2.17 8.70 7.25
C THR A 100 3.51 9.24 7.75
N SER A 101 3.71 10.54 7.60
CA SER A 101 4.81 11.21 8.28
C SER A 101 4.46 11.36 9.74
N GLN A 102 5.41 11.80 10.55
CA GLN A 102 5.16 12.06 11.96
C GLN A 102 4.12 13.16 12.09
N GLU A 103 3.07 12.92 12.89
CA GLU A 103 1.94 13.84 13.01
C GLU A 103 1.59 14.03 14.48
N PRO A 104 1.06 15.20 14.85
CA PRO A 104 0.58 15.40 16.22
C PRO A 104 -0.63 14.52 16.51
N VAL A 105 -0.73 14.04 17.73
CA VAL A 105 -1.89 13.26 18.17
C VAL A 105 -3.12 14.19 18.20
N GLY A 106 -4.23 13.70 17.62
CA GLY A 106 -5.48 14.46 17.61
C GLY A 106 -5.65 15.38 16.41
N GLU A 107 -4.66 15.44 15.53
CA GLU A 107 -4.73 16.33 14.37
C GLU A 107 -5.87 15.97 13.43
N GLU A 108 -6.12 14.67 13.26
CA GLU A 108 -7.19 14.20 12.38
C GLU A 108 -8.57 14.55 12.94
N GLU A 109 -8.65 14.94 14.20
CA GLU A 109 -9.90 15.36 14.83
C GLU A 109 -10.34 16.74 14.36
N GLY A 110 -9.48 17.47 13.70
CA GLY A 110 -9.81 18.78 13.21
C GLY A 110 -10.94 18.75 12.22
N PRO A 111 -11.60 19.86 12.03
CA PRO A 111 -12.69 19.95 11.08
C PRO A 111 -12.24 19.78 9.67
#